data_9ce089bb14978d18c26a4618e09a811c
#
_entry.id   9ce089bb14978d18c26a4618e09a811c
#
_cell.length_a   1.000
_cell.length_b   1.000
_cell.length_c   1.000
_cell.angle_alpha   90.00
_cell.angle_beta   90.00
_cell.angle_gamma   90.00
#
_symmetry.space_group_name_H-M   'P 1'
#
loop_
_entity.id
_entity.type
_entity.pdbx_description
1 polymer ?
#
loop_
_entity_poly.entity_id
_entity_poly.type
_entity_poly.pdbx_seq_one_letter_code
_entity_poly.pdbx_strand_id
1 'polypeptide(L)'
;MAKEAGLRKVMAEIHTWTGLICSWVLFVIFLAGSIAFFRAELDVWLQPELPFSDGLPDERVSLATALDYLRRHAPNAAEWSVSLPTERSPYLDLGWTESGAEEASYTTISPYPDAPQSKPRETAGAGYLVSIHSNLAAAEYGGYWLTAAAAVVALAAVISGVIVHKKILAEFFTFRAGKKLRSWLDAHNLLGVLPLPFHVMIVYSGLLLTSHTVMTYSQTAAELSDEEFEARSAYVSSRLKKRGSGGRWRIGIRRCKSCARTGRTRKST
;
A
#
# COMPACT_ATOMS: atom_id res chain seq x y z
N MET A 1 -44.12 12.58 1.10
CA MET A 1 -43.80 13.19 2.41
C MET A 1 -43.65 12.15 3.54
N ALA A 2 -44.64 11.31 3.87
CA ALA A 2 -44.52 10.33 4.96
C ALA A 2 -43.43 9.25 4.69
N LYS A 3 -43.33 8.73 3.47
CA LYS A 3 -42.33 7.73 3.05
C LYS A 3 -40.90 8.28 3.11
N GLU A 4 -40.70 9.55 2.74
CA GLU A 4 -39.39 10.23 2.80
C GLU A 4 -38.95 10.50 4.25
N ALA A 5 -39.91 10.85 5.14
CA ALA A 5 -39.65 11.03 6.55
C ALA A 5 -39.20 9.71 7.22
N GLY A 6 -39.83 8.58 6.82
CA GLY A 6 -39.46 7.25 7.27
C GLY A 6 -38.05 6.85 6.82
N LEU A 7 -37.71 7.05 5.55
CA LEU A 7 -36.38 6.75 5.01
C LEU A 7 -35.29 7.55 5.75
N ARG A 8 -35.48 8.84 5.96
CA ARG A 8 -34.51 9.68 6.66
C ARG A 8 -34.27 9.26 8.10
N LYS A 9 -35.33 8.81 8.78
CA LYS A 9 -35.19 8.29 10.14
C LYS A 9 -34.31 7.04 10.15
N VAL A 10 -34.56 6.10 9.26
CA VAL A 10 -33.73 4.89 9.13
C VAL A 10 -32.28 5.24 8.77
N MET A 11 -32.07 6.16 7.82
CA MET A 11 -30.72 6.60 7.47
C MET A 11 -29.99 7.29 8.61
N ALA A 12 -30.68 8.08 9.43
CA ALA A 12 -30.10 8.70 10.62
C ALA A 12 -29.70 7.65 11.68
N GLU A 13 -30.50 6.63 11.88
CA GLU A 13 -30.17 5.52 12.77
C GLU A 13 -28.93 4.75 12.26
N ILE A 14 -28.90 4.41 10.96
CA ILE A 14 -27.73 3.78 10.33
C ILE A 14 -26.51 4.64 10.53
N HIS A 15 -26.56 5.93 10.17
CA HIS A 15 -25.44 6.86 10.30
C HIS A 15 -24.92 6.94 11.74
N THR A 16 -25.82 7.02 12.72
CA THR A 16 -25.44 7.10 14.14
C THR A 16 -24.75 5.82 14.61
N TRP A 17 -25.33 4.65 14.33
CA TRP A 17 -24.76 3.39 14.78
C TRP A 17 -23.45 3.03 14.05
N THR A 18 -23.40 3.20 12.73
CA THR A 18 -22.17 2.96 11.98
C THR A 18 -21.05 3.91 12.42
N GLY A 19 -21.39 5.19 12.63
CA GLY A 19 -20.45 6.18 13.14
C GLY A 19 -19.95 5.84 14.54
N LEU A 20 -20.85 5.52 15.47
CA LEU A 20 -20.47 5.25 16.85
C LEU A 20 -19.60 3.99 17.01
N ILE A 21 -19.97 2.89 16.34
CA ILE A 21 -19.28 1.60 16.48
C ILE A 21 -17.94 1.62 15.76
N CYS A 22 -17.89 2.19 14.55
CA CYS A 22 -16.73 2.07 13.69
C CYS A 22 -15.78 3.27 13.71
N SER A 23 -16.16 4.38 14.36
CA SER A 23 -15.35 5.62 14.35
C SER A 23 -13.91 5.41 14.85
N TRP A 24 -13.72 4.62 15.90
CA TRP A 24 -12.37 4.36 16.44
C TRP A 24 -11.50 3.52 15.49
N VAL A 25 -12.09 2.48 14.89
CA VAL A 25 -11.39 1.64 13.92
C VAL A 25 -11.03 2.47 12.69
N LEU A 26 -11.99 3.24 12.16
CA LEU A 26 -11.76 4.13 11.03
C LEU A 26 -10.72 5.20 11.36
N PHE A 27 -10.76 5.79 12.56
CA PHE A 27 -9.77 6.76 13.00
C PHE A 27 -8.35 6.18 12.95
N VAL A 28 -8.15 4.97 13.49
CA VAL A 28 -6.83 4.31 13.48
C VAL A 28 -6.38 4.02 12.06
N ILE A 29 -7.27 3.48 11.21
CA ILE A 29 -6.97 3.18 9.81
C ILE A 29 -6.58 4.45 9.05
N PHE A 30 -7.38 5.52 9.14
CA PHE A 30 -7.11 6.78 8.44
C PHE A 30 -5.86 7.49 8.96
N LEU A 31 -5.64 7.50 10.29
CA LEU A 31 -4.44 8.07 10.90
C LEU A 31 -3.18 7.34 10.41
N ALA A 32 -3.17 6.01 10.47
CA ALA A 32 -2.06 5.20 10.01
C ALA A 32 -1.79 5.42 8.50
N GLY A 33 -2.84 5.47 7.67
CA GLY A 33 -2.72 5.75 6.24
C GLY A 33 -2.18 7.14 5.93
N SER A 34 -2.60 8.14 6.70
CA SER A 34 -2.10 9.52 6.55
C SER A 34 -0.61 9.62 6.89
N ILE A 35 -0.16 8.95 7.95
CA ILE A 35 1.25 8.92 8.33
C ILE A 35 2.06 8.06 7.35
N ALA A 36 1.49 6.95 6.85
CA ALA A 36 2.12 6.07 5.87
C ALA A 36 2.42 6.76 4.52
N PHE A 37 1.77 7.91 4.23
CA PHE A 37 2.13 8.75 3.09
C PHE A 37 3.59 9.22 3.16
N PHE A 38 4.12 9.40 4.36
CA PHE A 38 5.52 9.78 4.63
C PHE A 38 6.41 8.56 4.90
N ARG A 39 6.02 7.37 4.41
CA ARG A 39 6.75 6.14 4.67
C ARG A 39 8.23 6.24 4.29
N ALA A 40 8.53 6.78 3.12
CA ALA A 40 9.89 6.87 2.62
C ALA A 40 10.78 7.74 3.53
N GLU A 41 10.28 8.88 3.95
CA GLU A 41 10.97 9.80 4.86
C GLU A 41 11.13 9.19 6.27
N LEU A 42 10.10 8.48 6.72
CA LEU A 42 10.17 7.78 8.02
C LEU A 42 11.16 6.61 7.98
N ASP A 43 11.24 5.85 6.91
CA ASP A 43 12.21 4.76 6.76
C ASP A 43 13.65 5.32 6.78
N VAL A 44 13.91 6.45 6.10
CA VAL A 44 15.20 7.15 6.19
C VAL A 44 15.52 7.57 7.62
N TRP A 45 14.57 8.16 8.34
CA TRP A 45 14.75 8.59 9.72
C TRP A 45 14.94 7.44 10.71
N LEU A 46 14.28 6.31 10.45
CA LEU A 46 14.35 5.12 11.30
C LEU A 46 15.61 4.27 11.07
N GLN A 47 16.36 4.49 9.98
CA GLN A 47 17.56 3.73 9.60
C GLN A 47 18.80 4.62 9.50
N PRO A 48 19.23 5.28 10.60
CA PRO A 48 20.38 6.20 10.59
C PRO A 48 21.71 5.51 10.32
N GLU A 49 21.76 4.18 10.31
CA GLU A 49 22.95 3.39 9.96
C GLU A 49 23.27 3.45 8.48
N LEU A 50 22.29 3.73 7.63
CA LEU A 50 22.51 3.86 6.20
C LEU A 50 23.04 5.27 5.92
N PRO A 51 24.27 5.41 5.40
CA PRO A 51 24.83 6.71 5.12
C PRO A 51 24.00 7.40 4.02
N PHE A 52 23.60 8.62 4.34
CA PHE A 52 22.93 9.53 3.43
C PHE A 52 23.89 10.67 3.10
N SER A 53 24.06 10.99 1.83
CA SER A 53 24.77 12.19 1.40
C SER A 53 23.87 13.03 0.49
N ASP A 54 24.19 14.32 0.41
CA ASP A 54 23.46 15.26 -0.43
C ASP A 54 23.63 14.87 -1.91
N GLY A 55 22.48 14.61 -2.55
CA GLY A 55 22.41 14.20 -3.95
C GLY A 55 22.43 12.68 -4.15
N LEU A 56 21.81 12.23 -5.24
CA LEU A 56 21.81 10.83 -5.62
C LEU A 56 22.96 10.56 -6.60
N PRO A 57 23.64 9.39 -6.54
CA PRO A 57 24.58 9.00 -7.56
C PRO A 57 23.86 8.75 -8.90
N ASP A 58 24.61 8.78 -9.99
CA ASP A 58 24.10 8.41 -11.32
C ASP A 58 23.45 7.01 -11.27
N GLU A 59 22.35 6.83 -12.02
CA GLU A 59 21.62 5.55 -12.06
C GLU A 59 22.52 4.37 -12.44
N ARG A 60 23.52 4.60 -13.32
CA ARG A 60 24.48 3.56 -13.73
C ARG A 60 25.40 3.16 -12.60
N VAL A 61 25.81 4.12 -11.78
CA VAL A 61 26.63 3.87 -10.58
C VAL A 61 25.82 3.09 -9.57
N SER A 62 24.59 3.54 -9.29
CA SER A 62 23.66 2.86 -8.39
C SER A 62 23.38 1.42 -8.83
N LEU A 63 23.11 1.22 -10.13
CA LEU A 63 22.87 -0.12 -10.68
C LEU A 63 24.13 -1.01 -10.61
N ALA A 64 25.32 -0.44 -10.90
CA ALA A 64 26.57 -1.19 -10.78
C ALA A 64 26.81 -1.64 -9.33
N THR A 65 26.59 -0.77 -8.36
CA THR A 65 26.68 -1.07 -6.92
C THR A 65 25.70 -2.20 -6.53
N ALA A 66 24.45 -2.11 -6.98
CA ALA A 66 23.44 -3.13 -6.75
C ALA A 66 23.84 -4.50 -7.30
N LEU A 67 24.28 -4.52 -8.57
CA LEU A 67 24.68 -5.76 -9.24
C LEU A 67 25.94 -6.38 -8.62
N ASP A 68 26.88 -5.57 -8.18
CA ASP A 68 28.07 -6.04 -7.48
C ASP A 68 27.73 -6.66 -6.13
N TYR A 69 26.82 -6.03 -5.37
CA TYR A 69 26.31 -6.60 -4.14
C TYR A 69 25.62 -7.96 -4.37
N LEU A 70 24.68 -8.03 -5.32
CA LEU A 70 23.92 -9.25 -5.63
C LEU A 70 24.80 -10.39 -6.14
N ARG A 71 25.83 -10.07 -6.94
CA ARG A 71 26.80 -11.07 -7.39
C ARG A 71 27.60 -11.69 -6.24
N ARG A 72 27.90 -10.90 -5.22
CA ARG A 72 28.65 -11.38 -4.03
C ARG A 72 27.76 -12.14 -3.06
N HIS A 73 26.53 -11.70 -2.83
CA HIS A 73 25.67 -12.24 -1.76
C HIS A 73 24.63 -13.26 -2.25
N ALA A 74 24.21 -13.18 -3.50
CA ALA A 74 23.22 -14.06 -4.09
C ALA A 74 23.58 -14.56 -5.48
N PRO A 75 24.79 -15.17 -5.67
CA PRO A 75 25.30 -15.54 -7.01
C PRO A 75 24.45 -16.63 -7.67
N ASN A 76 23.76 -17.46 -6.91
CA ASN A 76 22.97 -18.60 -7.37
C ASN A 76 21.46 -18.32 -7.41
N ALA A 77 21.02 -17.11 -7.11
CA ALA A 77 19.63 -16.73 -7.16
C ALA A 77 19.04 -16.91 -8.57
N ALA A 78 17.80 -17.38 -8.62
CA ALA A 78 17.04 -17.54 -9.85
C ALA A 78 16.60 -16.21 -10.44
N GLU A 79 16.29 -15.23 -9.55
CA GLU A 79 15.82 -13.91 -9.91
C GLU A 79 16.39 -12.85 -8.97
N TRP A 80 16.75 -11.70 -9.53
CA TRP A 80 17.12 -10.50 -8.80
C TRP A 80 16.14 -9.37 -9.08
N SER A 81 15.77 -8.62 -8.06
CA SER A 81 15.02 -7.38 -8.16
C SER A 81 15.84 -6.22 -7.60
N VAL A 82 15.85 -5.10 -8.32
CA VAL A 82 16.58 -3.89 -7.91
C VAL A 82 15.62 -2.71 -8.03
N SER A 83 15.42 -1.98 -6.92
CA SER A 83 14.76 -0.69 -6.91
C SER A 83 15.82 0.40 -6.80
N LEU A 84 15.90 1.26 -7.80
CA LEU A 84 16.87 2.35 -7.83
C LEU A 84 16.46 3.46 -6.85
N PRO A 85 17.44 4.21 -6.31
CA PRO A 85 17.16 5.28 -5.37
C PRO A 85 16.36 6.41 -6.03
N THR A 86 15.58 7.08 -5.23
CA THR A 86 14.81 8.28 -5.60
C THR A 86 15.06 9.37 -4.57
N GLU A 87 14.65 10.61 -4.87
CA GLU A 87 14.77 11.72 -3.91
C GLU A 87 14.09 11.44 -2.55
N ARG A 88 12.99 10.69 -2.56
CA ARG A 88 12.26 10.33 -1.34
C ARG A 88 12.80 9.07 -0.66
N SER A 89 13.36 8.15 -1.42
CA SER A 89 13.98 6.91 -0.92
C SER A 89 15.39 6.81 -1.49
N PRO A 90 16.40 7.38 -0.82
CA PRO A 90 17.75 7.52 -1.34
C PRO A 90 18.59 6.24 -1.27
N TYR A 91 17.96 5.10 -1.03
CA TYR A 91 18.61 3.80 -0.87
C TYR A 91 18.30 2.86 -2.04
N LEU A 92 19.14 1.83 -2.19
CA LEU A 92 18.89 0.71 -3.08
C LEU A 92 18.15 -0.39 -2.34
N ASP A 93 16.94 -0.73 -2.79
CA ASP A 93 16.24 -1.91 -2.29
C ASP A 93 16.51 -3.09 -3.23
N LEU A 94 17.12 -4.12 -2.69
CA LEU A 94 17.51 -5.33 -3.39
C LEU A 94 16.68 -6.51 -2.93
N GLY A 95 16.22 -7.31 -3.88
CA GLY A 95 15.57 -8.57 -3.59
C GLY A 95 16.16 -9.68 -4.45
N TRP A 96 16.17 -10.90 -3.92
CA TRP A 96 16.55 -12.08 -4.68
C TRP A 96 15.77 -13.29 -4.22
N THR A 97 15.53 -14.19 -5.16
CA THR A 97 14.86 -15.48 -4.88
C THR A 97 15.82 -16.60 -5.26
N GLU A 98 16.15 -17.44 -4.31
CA GLU A 98 16.97 -18.62 -4.59
C GLU A 98 16.21 -19.64 -5.40
N SER A 99 16.96 -20.50 -6.14
CA SER A 99 16.34 -21.54 -6.95
C SER A 99 15.63 -22.55 -6.05
N GLY A 100 14.29 -22.62 -6.16
CA GLY A 100 13.45 -23.51 -5.37
C GLY A 100 12.92 -22.91 -4.05
N ALA A 101 13.27 -21.66 -3.74
CA ALA A 101 12.66 -20.95 -2.62
C ALA A 101 11.32 -20.30 -3.04
N GLU A 102 10.33 -20.39 -2.17
CA GLU A 102 9.02 -19.73 -2.36
C GLU A 102 9.08 -18.24 -1.96
N GLU A 103 9.94 -17.91 -1.01
CA GLU A 103 10.08 -16.56 -0.49
C GLU A 103 11.32 -15.84 -1.05
N ALA A 104 11.17 -14.55 -1.33
CA ALA A 104 12.27 -13.68 -1.72
C ALA A 104 12.94 -13.08 -0.49
N SER A 105 14.26 -13.03 -0.48
CA SER A 105 15.05 -12.28 0.49
C SER A 105 15.18 -10.83 0.04
N TYR A 106 15.17 -9.89 0.99
CA TYR A 106 15.28 -8.46 0.72
C TYR A 106 16.35 -7.81 1.60
N THR A 107 16.99 -6.79 1.06
CA THR A 107 17.91 -5.93 1.82
C THR A 107 17.93 -4.53 1.25
N THR A 108 18.22 -3.56 2.08
CA THR A 108 18.41 -2.15 1.70
C THR A 108 19.88 -1.80 1.90
N ILE A 109 20.50 -1.19 0.90
CA ILE A 109 21.91 -0.78 0.93
C ILE A 109 22.09 0.66 0.47
N SER A 110 23.25 1.24 0.77
CA SER A 110 23.64 2.53 0.24
C SER A 110 23.88 2.46 -1.27
N PRO A 111 23.44 3.45 -2.06
CA PRO A 111 23.72 3.53 -3.48
C PRO A 111 25.16 3.95 -3.81
N TYR A 112 25.94 4.38 -2.82
CA TYR A 112 27.31 4.85 -2.98
C TYR A 112 28.30 3.67 -2.89
N PRO A 113 29.17 3.45 -3.91
CA PRO A 113 30.08 2.30 -3.95
C PRO A 113 31.04 2.22 -2.77
N ASP A 114 31.52 3.40 -2.34
CA ASP A 114 32.53 3.53 -1.28
C ASP A 114 31.93 3.66 0.12
N ALA A 115 30.60 3.67 0.23
CA ALA A 115 29.94 3.75 1.54
C ALA A 115 30.04 2.42 2.29
N PRO A 116 30.22 2.47 3.62
CA PRO A 116 30.13 1.27 4.43
C PRO A 116 28.76 0.64 4.23
N GLN A 117 28.72 -0.61 3.80
CA GLN A 117 27.48 -1.39 3.62
C GLN A 117 27.04 -1.92 4.99
N SER A 118 26.58 -1.01 5.84
CA SER A 118 26.02 -1.35 7.14
C SER A 118 24.71 -2.07 6.97
N LYS A 119 24.51 -3.20 7.68
CA LYS A 119 23.20 -3.84 7.73
C LYS A 119 22.26 -2.91 8.51
N PRO A 120 21.14 -2.46 7.92
CA PRO A 120 20.18 -1.65 8.64
C PRO A 120 19.59 -2.46 9.79
N ARG A 121 19.17 -1.77 10.85
CA ARG A 121 18.48 -2.42 11.96
C ARG A 121 17.20 -3.10 11.48
N GLU A 122 16.92 -4.28 12.01
CA GLU A 122 15.69 -4.99 11.75
C GLU A 122 14.56 -4.35 12.58
N THR A 123 13.81 -3.45 11.96
CA THR A 123 12.62 -2.84 12.54
C THR A 123 11.43 -3.09 11.61
N ALA A 124 10.22 -3.08 12.18
CA ALA A 124 9.03 -3.09 11.34
C ALA A 124 8.91 -1.81 10.47
N GLY A 125 9.71 -0.78 10.81
CA GLY A 125 9.83 0.47 10.08
C GLY A 125 8.50 1.18 9.87
N ALA A 126 8.45 2.07 8.89
CA ALA A 126 7.21 2.71 8.48
C ALA A 126 6.26 1.72 7.77
N GLY A 127 6.73 0.54 7.36
CA GLY A 127 5.90 -0.55 6.83
C GLY A 127 4.84 -1.02 7.82
N TYR A 128 5.09 -0.91 9.13
CA TYR A 128 4.10 -1.22 10.16
C TYR A 128 2.85 -0.32 10.09
N LEU A 129 3.01 0.96 9.76
CA LEU A 129 1.89 1.88 9.54
C LEU A 129 1.04 1.47 8.33
N VAL A 130 1.70 1.01 7.26
CA VAL A 130 1.00 0.44 6.09
C VAL A 130 0.22 -0.82 6.50
N SER A 131 0.80 -1.68 7.33
CA SER A 131 0.13 -2.87 7.85
C SER A 131 -1.07 -2.50 8.73
N ILE A 132 -0.97 -1.52 9.63
CA ILE A 132 -2.12 -1.03 10.40
C ILE A 132 -3.22 -0.53 9.45
N HIS A 133 -2.86 0.25 8.42
CA HIS A 133 -3.83 0.79 7.47
C HIS A 133 -4.53 -0.30 6.64
N SER A 134 -3.81 -1.31 6.19
CA SER A 134 -4.33 -2.33 5.27
C SER A 134 -5.01 -3.52 5.97
N ASN A 135 -4.54 -3.89 7.16
CA ASN A 135 -5.01 -5.09 7.88
C ASN A 135 -4.96 -4.97 9.42
N LEU A 136 -4.91 -3.75 9.96
CA LEU A 136 -4.82 -3.47 11.41
C LEU A 136 -3.64 -4.19 12.10
N ALA A 137 -2.54 -4.45 11.36
CA ALA A 137 -1.40 -5.25 11.80
C ALA A 137 -1.79 -6.66 12.30
N ALA A 138 -2.88 -7.20 11.80
CA ALA A 138 -3.48 -8.48 12.20
C ALA A 138 -3.77 -9.38 10.98
N ALA A 139 -2.86 -9.41 10.01
CA ALA A 139 -3.04 -10.18 8.76
C ALA A 139 -3.36 -11.65 9.01
N GLU A 140 -2.64 -12.30 9.94
CA GLU A 140 -2.82 -13.71 10.32
C GLU A 140 -4.17 -13.99 11.02
N TYR A 141 -4.76 -12.96 11.63
CA TYR A 141 -6.04 -13.06 12.38
C TYR A 141 -7.23 -12.52 11.59
N GLY A 142 -7.09 -12.40 10.28
CA GLY A 142 -8.18 -11.92 9.41
C GLY A 142 -8.36 -10.41 9.40
N GLY A 143 -7.31 -9.64 9.69
CA GLY A 143 -7.33 -8.17 9.72
C GLY A 143 -7.78 -7.54 8.39
N TYR A 144 -7.51 -8.18 7.25
CA TYR A 144 -8.00 -7.75 5.94
C TYR A 144 -9.55 -7.75 5.85
N TRP A 145 -10.20 -8.75 6.46
CA TRP A 145 -11.66 -8.82 6.51
C TRP A 145 -12.25 -7.72 7.36
N LEU A 146 -11.60 -7.42 8.50
CA LEU A 146 -12.03 -6.34 9.39
C LEU A 146 -11.88 -4.98 8.72
N THR A 147 -10.77 -4.76 8.01
CA THR A 147 -10.54 -3.52 7.26
C THR A 147 -11.54 -3.38 6.09
N ALA A 148 -11.83 -4.48 5.37
CA ALA A 148 -12.85 -4.48 4.32
C ALA A 148 -14.24 -4.17 4.88
N ALA A 149 -14.62 -4.79 6.00
CA ALA A 149 -15.89 -4.50 6.68
C ALA A 149 -15.96 -3.03 7.12
N ALA A 150 -14.88 -2.49 7.69
CA ALA A 150 -14.80 -1.08 8.07
C ALA A 150 -14.97 -0.14 6.87
N ALA A 151 -14.40 -0.49 5.70
CA ALA A 151 -14.58 0.29 4.47
C ALA A 151 -16.03 0.27 3.98
N VAL A 152 -16.72 -0.88 4.02
CA VAL A 152 -18.15 -0.98 3.68
C VAL A 152 -19.00 -0.12 4.63
N VAL A 153 -18.71 -0.19 5.93
CA VAL A 153 -19.40 0.62 6.94
C VAL A 153 -19.12 2.11 6.73
N ALA A 154 -17.89 2.50 6.41
CA ALA A 154 -17.55 3.89 6.09
C ALA A 154 -18.34 4.40 4.87
N LEU A 155 -18.48 3.58 3.83
CA LEU A 155 -19.28 3.93 2.66
C LEU A 155 -20.76 4.09 3.02
N ALA A 156 -21.32 3.19 3.83
CA ALA A 156 -22.69 3.28 4.33
C ALA A 156 -22.88 4.55 5.18
N ALA A 157 -21.92 4.89 6.03
CA ALA A 157 -21.94 6.12 6.84
C ALA A 157 -21.94 7.39 5.96
N VAL A 158 -21.12 7.42 4.90
CA VAL A 158 -21.08 8.54 3.94
C VAL A 158 -22.41 8.67 3.20
N ILE A 159 -22.94 7.59 2.64
CA ILE A 159 -24.22 7.60 1.89
C ILE A 159 -25.36 8.02 2.81
N SER A 160 -25.46 7.45 4.02
CA SER A 160 -26.52 7.79 4.98
C SER A 160 -26.40 9.25 5.44
N GLY A 161 -25.19 9.75 5.67
CA GLY A 161 -24.93 11.15 6.02
C GLY A 161 -25.46 12.13 4.96
N VAL A 162 -25.20 11.85 3.67
CA VAL A 162 -25.71 12.66 2.55
C VAL A 162 -27.24 12.67 2.52
N ILE A 163 -27.88 11.52 2.75
CA ILE A 163 -29.36 11.40 2.74
C ILE A 163 -29.99 12.13 3.95
N VAL A 164 -29.35 12.10 5.10
CA VAL A 164 -29.82 12.78 6.31
C VAL A 164 -29.79 14.30 6.14
N HIS A 165 -28.74 14.85 5.54
CA HIS A 165 -28.54 16.28 5.40
C HIS A 165 -29.17 16.85 4.12
N LYS A 166 -30.45 17.28 4.20
CA LYS A 166 -31.18 17.86 3.05
C LYS A 166 -30.57 19.16 2.50
N LYS A 167 -29.89 19.93 3.33
CA LYS A 167 -29.35 21.26 2.97
C LYS A 167 -27.82 21.29 3.09
N ILE A 168 -27.20 20.21 2.66
CA ILE A 168 -25.76 19.97 2.85
C ILE A 168 -24.90 21.15 2.37
N LEU A 169 -25.21 21.73 1.22
CA LEU A 169 -24.48 22.87 0.65
C LEU A 169 -24.87 24.22 1.29
N ALA A 170 -26.11 24.38 1.74
CA ALA A 170 -26.57 25.62 2.36
C ALA A 170 -26.06 25.79 3.80
N GLU A 171 -25.94 24.67 4.53
CA GLU A 171 -25.46 24.67 5.92
C GLU A 171 -23.93 24.57 6.01
N PHE A 172 -23.26 24.27 4.90
CA PHE A 172 -21.80 24.15 4.81
C PHE A 172 -21.05 25.41 5.28
N PHE A 173 -21.55 26.60 4.95
CA PHE A 173 -20.91 27.87 5.32
C PHE A 173 -21.34 28.39 6.70
N THR A 174 -22.10 27.65 7.48
CA THR A 174 -22.67 28.12 8.78
C THR A 174 -21.90 27.55 9.98
N PHE A 175 -20.57 27.64 10.00
CA PHE A 175 -19.78 27.27 11.18
C PHE A 175 -19.95 28.27 12.32
N ARG A 176 -20.46 27.81 13.46
CA ARG A 176 -20.76 28.63 14.65
C ARG A 176 -19.77 28.32 15.77
N ALA A 177 -18.64 29.02 15.78
CA ALA A 177 -17.64 28.87 16.82
C ALA A 177 -18.22 29.24 18.22
N GLY A 178 -17.77 28.53 19.24
CA GLY A 178 -18.08 28.85 20.65
C GLY A 178 -19.42 28.38 21.19
N LYS A 179 -20.23 27.63 20.40
CA LYS A 179 -21.55 27.11 20.83
C LYS A 179 -21.53 25.64 21.30
N LYS A 180 -20.51 25.22 22.01
CA LYS A 180 -20.38 23.87 22.61
C LYS A 180 -20.76 22.74 21.62
N LEU A 181 -21.80 21.94 21.95
CA LEU A 181 -22.22 20.80 21.13
C LEU A 181 -22.54 21.18 19.67
N ARG A 182 -23.11 22.35 19.45
CA ARG A 182 -23.45 22.80 18.10
C ARG A 182 -22.22 23.09 17.24
N SER A 183 -21.14 23.60 17.83
CA SER A 183 -19.86 23.78 17.12
C SER A 183 -19.28 22.45 16.67
N TRP A 184 -19.38 21.38 17.47
CA TRP A 184 -18.94 20.05 17.10
C TRP A 184 -19.77 19.45 15.95
N LEU A 185 -21.08 19.65 15.96
CA LEU A 185 -21.96 19.22 14.86
C LEU A 185 -21.66 20.00 13.57
N ASP A 186 -21.48 21.32 13.67
CA ASP A 186 -21.12 22.15 12.53
C ASP A 186 -19.71 21.76 11.98
N ALA A 187 -18.76 21.44 12.85
CA ALA A 187 -17.43 20.93 12.46
C ALA A 187 -17.53 19.56 11.78
N HIS A 188 -18.34 18.64 12.33
CA HIS A 188 -18.57 17.33 11.72
C HIS A 188 -19.15 17.46 10.30
N ASN A 189 -20.16 18.31 10.14
CA ASN A 189 -20.76 18.59 8.84
C ASN A 189 -19.74 19.20 7.86
N LEU A 190 -18.98 20.19 8.31
CA LEU A 190 -17.95 20.83 7.47
C LEU A 190 -16.88 19.83 7.03
N LEU A 191 -16.30 19.09 7.98
CA LEU A 191 -15.26 18.09 7.70
C LEU A 191 -15.78 16.86 6.93
N GLY A 192 -17.06 16.54 7.05
CA GLY A 192 -17.68 15.47 6.28
C GLY A 192 -18.03 15.86 4.84
N VAL A 193 -18.48 17.11 4.64
CA VAL A 193 -18.98 17.57 3.33
C VAL A 193 -17.87 18.09 2.43
N LEU A 194 -16.91 18.86 2.97
CA LEU A 194 -15.84 19.45 2.17
C LEU A 194 -15.01 18.40 1.41
N PRO A 195 -14.52 17.33 2.06
CA PRO A 195 -13.76 16.30 1.38
C PRO A 195 -14.63 15.14 0.88
N LEU A 196 -15.95 15.27 0.84
CA LEU A 196 -16.88 14.19 0.50
C LEU A 196 -16.52 13.44 -0.80
N PRO A 197 -16.21 14.09 -1.93
CA PRO A 197 -15.83 13.39 -3.14
C PRO A 197 -14.55 12.56 -2.96
N PHE A 198 -13.60 13.09 -2.19
CA PHE A 198 -12.35 12.38 -1.86
C PHE A 198 -12.59 11.22 -0.91
N HIS A 199 -13.46 11.38 0.10
CA HIS A 199 -13.83 10.28 1.01
C HIS A 199 -14.46 9.12 0.23
N VAL A 200 -15.40 9.39 -0.66
CA VAL A 200 -16.00 8.35 -1.52
C VAL A 200 -14.94 7.67 -2.37
N MET A 201 -14.09 8.46 -3.02
CA MET A 201 -13.03 7.94 -3.89
C MET A 201 -12.05 7.04 -3.13
N ILE A 202 -11.55 7.51 -1.96
CA ILE A 202 -10.56 6.79 -1.16
C ILE A 202 -11.15 5.50 -0.61
N VAL A 203 -12.37 5.55 -0.04
CA VAL A 203 -13.01 4.36 0.54
C VAL A 203 -13.37 3.36 -0.55
N TYR A 204 -13.90 3.81 -1.68
CA TYR A 204 -14.25 2.93 -2.81
C TYR A 204 -13.01 2.28 -3.43
N SER A 205 -11.95 3.04 -3.69
CA SER A 205 -10.71 2.49 -4.24
C SER A 205 -10.02 1.54 -3.26
N GLY A 206 -10.02 1.87 -1.96
CA GLY A 206 -9.53 0.99 -0.91
C GLY A 206 -10.29 -0.33 -0.86
N LEU A 207 -11.62 -0.27 -0.97
CA LEU A 207 -12.46 -1.47 -1.02
C LEU A 207 -12.16 -2.33 -2.25
N LEU A 208 -11.93 -1.73 -3.43
CA LEU A 208 -11.54 -2.46 -4.62
C LEU A 208 -10.17 -3.16 -4.46
N LEU A 209 -9.19 -2.48 -3.85
CA LEU A 209 -7.88 -3.07 -3.56
C LEU A 209 -8.00 -4.24 -2.57
N THR A 210 -8.75 -4.04 -1.50
CA THR A 210 -8.97 -5.08 -0.48
C THR A 210 -9.80 -6.24 -1.04
N SER A 211 -10.75 -5.99 -1.93
CA SER A 211 -11.57 -7.05 -2.52
C SER A 211 -10.75 -8.06 -3.30
N HIS A 212 -9.69 -7.63 -3.98
CA HIS A 212 -8.78 -8.54 -4.68
C HIS A 212 -8.10 -9.50 -3.69
N THR A 213 -7.61 -8.99 -2.57
CA THR A 213 -6.98 -9.81 -1.52
C THR A 213 -7.99 -10.75 -0.87
N VAL A 214 -9.17 -10.23 -0.50
CA VAL A 214 -10.25 -10.99 0.14
C VAL A 214 -10.82 -12.07 -0.79
N MET A 215 -11.04 -11.76 -2.08
CA MET A 215 -11.53 -12.74 -3.06
C MET A 215 -10.51 -13.84 -3.34
N THR A 216 -9.23 -13.51 -3.38
CA THR A 216 -8.17 -14.51 -3.53
C THR A 216 -8.19 -15.48 -2.35
N TYR A 217 -8.31 -14.96 -1.12
CA TYR A 217 -8.45 -15.80 0.08
C TYR A 217 -9.72 -16.65 0.09
N SER A 218 -10.86 -16.10 -0.35
CA SER A 218 -12.13 -16.86 -0.38
C SER A 218 -12.12 -17.94 -1.48
N GLN A 219 -11.42 -17.73 -2.58
CA GLN A 219 -11.26 -18.70 -3.65
C GLN A 219 -10.31 -19.84 -3.27
N THR A 220 -9.31 -19.55 -2.43
CA THR A 220 -8.42 -20.59 -1.85
C THR A 220 -9.14 -21.43 -0.79
N ALA A 221 -10.05 -20.81 -0.04
CA ALA A 221 -10.82 -21.50 0.99
C ALA A 221 -11.99 -22.32 0.44
N ALA A 222 -12.44 -22.01 -0.78
CA ALA A 222 -13.60 -22.64 -1.44
C ALA A 222 -13.17 -23.53 -2.61
N GLU A 223 -12.56 -24.70 -2.31
CA GLU A 223 -12.57 -25.89 -3.20
C GLU A 223 -11.82 -25.84 -4.53
N LEU A 224 -10.81 -25.02 -4.71
CA LEU A 224 -9.89 -25.27 -5.82
C LEU A 224 -8.82 -26.27 -5.36
N SER A 225 -8.61 -27.35 -6.10
CA SER A 225 -7.42 -28.20 -5.93
C SER A 225 -6.18 -27.29 -6.09
N ASP A 226 -5.12 -27.60 -5.36
CA ASP A 226 -3.87 -26.80 -5.41
C ASP A 226 -3.38 -26.61 -6.86
N GLU A 227 -3.60 -27.61 -7.74
CA GLU A 227 -3.26 -27.55 -9.17
C GLU A 227 -4.10 -26.53 -9.95
N GLU A 228 -5.41 -26.40 -9.67
CA GLU A 228 -6.27 -25.41 -10.34
C GLU A 228 -5.97 -24.00 -9.86
N PHE A 229 -5.59 -23.85 -8.60
CA PHE A 229 -5.17 -22.56 -8.06
C PHE A 229 -3.85 -22.09 -8.69
N GLU A 230 -2.85 -22.96 -8.79
CA GLU A 230 -1.58 -22.65 -9.44
C GLU A 230 -1.77 -22.31 -10.93
N ALA A 231 -2.56 -23.08 -11.65
CA ALA A 231 -2.86 -22.82 -13.07
C ALA A 231 -3.57 -21.44 -13.26
N ARG A 232 -4.47 -21.07 -12.35
CA ARG A 232 -5.22 -19.83 -12.40
C ARG A 232 -4.38 -18.62 -11.98
N SER A 233 -3.55 -18.77 -10.96
CA SER A 233 -2.61 -17.74 -10.51
C SER A 233 -1.52 -17.49 -11.56
N ALA A 234 -0.99 -18.52 -12.20
CA ALA A 234 -0.07 -18.41 -13.33
C ALA A 234 -0.71 -17.71 -14.54
N TYR A 235 -1.99 -18.00 -14.83
CA TYR A 235 -2.74 -17.34 -15.90
C TYR A 235 -2.95 -15.84 -15.61
N VAL A 236 -3.35 -15.49 -14.38
CA VAL A 236 -3.53 -14.09 -13.96
C VAL A 236 -2.20 -13.34 -13.98
N SER A 237 -1.14 -13.93 -13.45
CA SER A 237 0.22 -13.37 -13.47
C SER A 237 0.72 -13.14 -14.89
N SER A 238 0.45 -14.07 -15.82
CA SER A 238 0.82 -13.93 -17.24
C SER A 238 0.04 -12.81 -17.95
N ARG A 239 -1.23 -12.59 -17.57
CA ARG A 239 -2.06 -11.51 -18.10
C ARG A 239 -1.67 -10.14 -17.54
N LEU A 240 -1.33 -10.05 -16.27
CA LEU A 240 -0.83 -8.84 -15.64
C LEU A 240 0.55 -8.46 -16.21
N LYS A 241 1.40 -9.43 -16.51
CA LYS A 241 2.69 -9.24 -17.20
C LYS A 241 2.53 -8.68 -18.62
N LYS A 242 1.46 -9.05 -19.35
CA LYS A 242 1.11 -8.50 -20.67
C LYS A 242 0.49 -7.10 -20.61
N ARG A 243 -0.16 -6.71 -19.51
CA ARG A 243 -0.85 -5.42 -19.35
C ARG A 243 0.00 -4.35 -18.67
N GLY A 244 1.08 -4.74 -18.00
CA GLY A 244 1.94 -3.88 -17.17
C GLY A 244 3.11 -3.22 -17.91
N SER A 245 3.02 -2.94 -19.22
CA SER A 245 4.05 -2.20 -19.95
C SER A 245 3.99 -0.67 -19.77
N GLY A 246 3.38 -0.20 -18.67
CA GLY A 246 3.26 1.20 -18.32
C GLY A 246 3.74 1.47 -16.89
N GLY A 247 4.99 1.88 -16.71
CA GLY A 247 5.35 2.80 -15.64
C GLY A 247 5.87 2.24 -14.32
N ARG A 248 6.43 1.05 -14.25
CA ARG A 248 7.41 0.71 -13.21
C ARG A 248 8.31 -0.39 -13.74
N TRP A 249 9.54 -0.01 -14.08
CA TRP A 249 10.56 -0.96 -14.57
C TRP A 249 10.94 -1.92 -13.45
N ARG A 250 10.35 -3.12 -13.44
CA ARG A 250 10.98 -4.26 -12.80
C ARG A 250 11.94 -4.83 -13.81
N ILE A 251 13.23 -4.55 -13.65
CA ILE A 251 14.27 -5.21 -14.42
C ILE A 251 14.43 -6.62 -13.84
N GLY A 252 13.57 -7.54 -14.27
CA GLY A 252 13.81 -8.96 -14.04
C GLY A 252 14.96 -9.41 -14.92
N ILE A 253 16.17 -9.40 -14.41
CA ILE A 253 17.34 -9.94 -15.10
C ILE A 253 17.28 -11.47 -14.93
N ARG A 254 16.54 -12.15 -15.81
CA ARG A 254 16.63 -13.61 -15.89
C ARG A 254 18.03 -13.97 -16.38
N ARG A 255 18.78 -14.66 -15.54
CA ARG A 255 20.06 -15.27 -15.94
C ARG A 255 19.79 -16.31 -17.02
N CYS A 256 20.05 -15.98 -18.27
CA CYS A 256 19.94 -16.93 -19.36
C CYS A 256 21.03 -18.01 -19.20
N LYS A 257 20.63 -19.22 -18.81
CA LYS A 257 21.55 -20.37 -18.66
C LYS A 257 22.33 -20.69 -19.95
N SER A 258 21.90 -20.18 -21.12
CA SER A 258 22.57 -20.40 -22.40
C SER A 258 23.72 -19.40 -22.64
N CYS A 259 23.75 -18.24 -22.00
CA CYS A 259 24.81 -17.25 -22.18
C CYS A 259 26.13 -17.61 -21.49
N ALA A 260 26.14 -18.60 -20.61
CA ALA A 260 27.35 -19.07 -19.92
C ALA A 260 28.24 -19.98 -20.81
N ARG A 261 27.76 -20.43 -22.00
CA ARG A 261 28.47 -21.34 -22.88
C ARG A 261 29.21 -20.65 -24.08
N THR A 262 28.96 -19.39 -24.31
CA THR A 262 29.64 -18.67 -25.41
C THR A 262 30.33 -17.43 -24.87
N GLY A 263 31.56 -17.62 -24.38
CA GLY A 263 32.48 -16.55 -24.08
C GLY A 263 32.93 -15.84 -25.38
N ARG A 264 32.06 -15.01 -25.95
CA ARG A 264 32.44 -14.06 -27.03
C ARG A 264 32.19 -12.65 -26.54
N THR A 265 33.24 -12.04 -26.05
CA THR A 265 33.37 -10.58 -25.94
C THR A 265 33.27 -9.98 -27.34
N ARG A 266 32.16 -9.32 -27.64
CA ARG A 266 32.06 -8.44 -28.79
C ARG A 266 32.67 -7.10 -28.39
N LYS A 267 33.92 -6.83 -28.82
CA LYS A 267 34.50 -5.50 -28.80
C LYS A 267 33.67 -4.62 -29.73
N SER A 268 33.14 -3.54 -29.21
CA SER A 268 32.59 -2.45 -30.02
C SER A 268 33.70 -1.60 -30.54
N THR A 269 33.74 -1.46 -31.81
CA THR A 269 34.32 -0.28 -32.53
C THR A 269 33.32 0.85 -32.45
#